data_c552a2113d70bb79f841eca2668d0652
#
_entry.id   c552a2113d70bb79f841eca2668d0652
#
_cell.length_a   1.000
_cell.length_b   1.000
_cell.length_c   1.000
_cell.angle_alpha   90.00
_cell.angle_beta   90.00
_cell.angle_gamma   90.00
#
_symmetry.space_group_name_H-M   'P 1'
#
loop_
_entity.id
_entity.type
_entity.pdbx_description
1 polymer ?
#
loop_
_entity_poly.entity_id
_entity_poly.type
_entity_poly.pdbx_seq_one_letter_code
_entity_poly.pdbx_strand_id
1 'polypeptide(L)'
;MKVAILGSGVIGVTSAWYLAQAGHEVTVIDRQDGPALETSFANAGEISPGYASPWAAPGIPMKALRWLFMKHAPLILRPQMDMAMLRWMVAMLGNCNERSYAVNKSRMVRLAEYSRDRLIDLRRETGIAYDERSQGTLQLFREQKQLDGIAKDIAVLKADGVPFEVLDAAGCIAAEPGLASSGVPLAGGLRLPNDETGDCFKFTNKLAEMARAKGVTFLNGRTVGRIAVQDGRVSHVETDRGHVTADAYLVAMGSYSPLLLAPLGIRLPVYPVKGYSITVPIIEEGRAPVSTLLDESYKVAITRLGDRIRVGGMAELSGYSRGLPKARRDTLEYSVGSLFPGAGDLSRASFWSGLRPMTPDSTPVIGPTGISNLYLNSGHGTLGWTMACGSGHVIADIIGGRKPGIETADLAISRYR
;
A
#
# COMPACT_ATOMS: atom_id res chain seq x y z
N MET A 1 -21.99 -18.53 -5.89
CA MET A 1 -21.00 -19.20 -6.78
C MET A 1 -19.75 -19.47 -5.99
N LYS A 2 -18.88 -20.40 -6.47
CA LYS A 2 -17.55 -20.64 -5.90
C LYS A 2 -16.54 -19.64 -6.46
N VAL A 3 -15.77 -19.00 -5.57
CA VAL A 3 -14.74 -18.03 -5.96
C VAL A 3 -13.40 -18.44 -5.38
N ALA A 4 -12.38 -18.60 -6.21
CA ALA A 4 -11.01 -18.82 -5.79
C ALA A 4 -10.20 -17.51 -5.84
N ILE A 5 -9.58 -17.14 -4.73
CA ILE A 5 -8.73 -15.95 -4.61
C ILE A 5 -7.28 -16.40 -4.48
N LEU A 6 -6.42 -15.87 -5.34
CA LEU A 6 -4.99 -16.14 -5.34
C LEU A 6 -4.24 -15.00 -4.62
N GLY A 7 -3.76 -15.29 -3.42
CA GLY A 7 -3.10 -14.36 -2.53
C GLY A 7 -3.94 -13.97 -1.30
N SER A 8 -3.34 -14.07 -0.11
CA SER A 8 -3.94 -13.75 1.20
C SER A 8 -3.33 -12.49 1.83
N GLY A 9 -2.79 -11.56 1.03
CA GLY A 9 -2.48 -10.20 1.47
C GLY A 9 -3.75 -9.42 1.83
N VAL A 10 -3.62 -8.19 2.33
CA VAL A 10 -4.76 -7.36 2.72
C VAL A 10 -5.83 -7.25 1.62
N ILE A 11 -5.41 -7.15 0.36
CA ILE A 11 -6.32 -7.07 -0.80
C ILE A 11 -7.09 -8.37 -1.00
N GLY A 12 -6.43 -9.52 -0.89
CA GLY A 12 -7.09 -10.82 -1.03
C GLY A 12 -8.06 -11.10 0.10
N VAL A 13 -7.69 -10.78 1.35
CA VAL A 13 -8.52 -11.02 2.53
C VAL A 13 -9.73 -10.09 2.57
N THR A 14 -9.59 -8.79 2.24
CA THR A 14 -10.73 -7.87 2.14
C THR A 14 -11.68 -8.29 1.01
N SER A 15 -11.14 -8.76 -0.13
CA SER A 15 -11.97 -9.31 -1.22
C SER A 15 -12.74 -10.54 -0.76
N ALA A 16 -12.08 -11.47 -0.02
CA ALA A 16 -12.71 -12.67 0.53
C ALA A 16 -13.84 -12.34 1.49
N TRP A 17 -13.62 -11.36 2.37
CA TRP A 17 -14.63 -10.88 3.31
C TRP A 17 -15.90 -10.40 2.60
N TYR A 18 -15.77 -9.47 1.66
CA TYR A 18 -16.93 -8.90 0.97
C TYR A 18 -17.62 -9.90 0.03
N LEU A 19 -16.87 -10.82 -0.60
CA LEU A 19 -17.46 -11.93 -1.37
C LEU A 19 -18.25 -12.89 -0.48
N ALA A 20 -17.74 -13.24 0.69
CA ALA A 20 -18.45 -14.08 1.66
C ALA A 20 -19.71 -13.37 2.20
N GLN A 21 -19.63 -12.07 2.50
CA GLN A 21 -20.81 -11.27 2.85
C GLN A 21 -21.86 -11.26 1.73
N ALA A 22 -21.43 -11.32 0.46
CA ALA A 22 -22.31 -11.39 -0.69
C ALA A 22 -22.88 -12.80 -0.95
N GLY A 23 -22.60 -13.77 -0.06
CA GLY A 23 -23.13 -15.14 -0.14
C GLY A 23 -22.37 -16.05 -1.12
N HIS A 24 -21.14 -15.72 -1.49
CA HIS A 24 -20.29 -16.61 -2.29
C HIS A 24 -19.53 -17.61 -1.40
N GLU A 25 -19.28 -18.80 -1.94
CA GLU A 25 -18.37 -19.80 -1.36
C GLU A 25 -16.94 -19.44 -1.77
N VAL A 26 -16.10 -19.02 -0.81
CA VAL A 26 -14.79 -18.44 -1.09
C VAL A 26 -13.67 -19.34 -0.61
N THR A 27 -12.67 -19.56 -1.49
CA THR A 27 -11.42 -20.24 -1.17
C THR A 27 -10.26 -19.30 -1.47
N VAL A 28 -9.41 -19.03 -0.48
CA VAL A 28 -8.18 -18.22 -0.60
C VAL A 28 -6.98 -19.15 -0.63
N ILE A 29 -6.07 -18.95 -1.59
CA ILE A 29 -4.87 -19.77 -1.79
C ILE A 29 -3.63 -18.89 -1.62
N ASP A 30 -2.70 -19.28 -0.75
CA ASP A 30 -1.45 -18.57 -0.56
C ASP A 30 -0.29 -19.52 -0.29
N ARG A 31 0.90 -19.17 -0.79
CA ARG A 31 2.14 -19.94 -0.56
C ARG A 31 2.69 -19.81 0.85
N GLN A 32 2.30 -18.76 1.58
CA GLN A 32 2.72 -18.52 2.95
C GLN A 32 1.86 -19.34 3.93
N ASP A 33 2.38 -19.59 5.12
CA ASP A 33 1.70 -20.37 6.16
C ASP A 33 0.52 -19.63 6.81
N GLY A 34 0.37 -18.33 6.50
CA GLY A 34 -0.72 -17.49 7.01
C GLY A 34 -0.94 -16.23 6.17
N PRO A 35 -2.03 -15.49 6.44
CA PRO A 35 -2.32 -14.25 5.77
C PRO A 35 -1.30 -13.15 6.06
N ALA A 36 -1.14 -12.21 5.11
CA ALA A 36 -0.36 -10.98 5.24
C ALA A 36 1.15 -11.15 5.49
N LEU A 37 1.75 -12.30 5.22
CA LEU A 37 3.17 -12.56 5.48
C LEU A 37 4.13 -11.99 4.42
N GLU A 38 3.61 -11.25 3.42
CA GLU A 38 4.43 -10.57 2.42
C GLU A 38 4.31 -9.04 2.54
N THR A 39 3.94 -8.32 1.49
CA THR A 39 3.90 -6.84 1.47
C THR A 39 2.99 -6.23 2.56
N SER A 40 1.97 -6.94 3.00
CA SER A 40 1.06 -6.51 4.09
C SER A 40 1.62 -6.73 5.50
N PHE A 41 2.78 -7.37 5.66
CA PHE A 41 3.36 -7.74 6.96
C PHE A 41 3.85 -6.54 7.76
N ALA A 42 4.61 -5.64 7.11
CA ALA A 42 5.27 -4.56 7.81
C ALA A 42 5.29 -3.26 6.98
N ASN A 43 4.13 -2.88 6.45
CA ASN A 43 3.94 -1.57 5.83
C ASN A 43 3.96 -0.43 6.88
N ALA A 44 3.90 0.82 6.42
CA ALA A 44 4.00 1.98 7.31
C ALA A 44 2.78 2.20 8.23
N GLY A 45 1.67 1.48 8.02
CA GLY A 45 0.47 1.57 8.87
C GLY A 45 -0.44 2.77 8.58
N GLU A 46 -0.14 3.57 7.59
CA GLU A 46 -0.85 4.79 7.24
C GLU A 46 -2.13 4.49 6.44
N ILE A 47 -3.23 5.15 6.80
CA ILE A 47 -4.52 5.17 6.11
C ILE A 47 -4.83 6.64 5.80
N SER A 48 -4.38 7.10 4.64
CA SER A 48 -4.41 8.52 4.26
C SER A 48 -5.03 8.69 2.88
N PRO A 49 -6.37 8.82 2.78
CA PRO A 49 -7.06 9.10 1.52
C PRO A 49 -6.64 10.43 0.91
N GLY A 50 -6.48 11.47 1.73
CA GLY A 50 -6.06 12.80 1.27
C GLY A 50 -4.65 12.85 0.69
N TYR A 51 -3.80 11.89 1.05
CA TYR A 51 -2.45 11.74 0.50
C TYR A 51 -2.39 10.84 -0.74
N ALA A 52 -3.53 10.36 -1.23
CA ALA A 52 -3.61 9.48 -2.40
C ALA A 52 -3.22 10.19 -3.69
N SER A 53 -1.92 10.21 -3.99
CA SER A 53 -1.34 10.87 -5.16
C SER A 53 -0.42 9.95 -5.96
N PRO A 54 -0.42 10.07 -7.31
CA PRO A 54 0.47 9.28 -8.14
C PRO A 54 1.95 9.62 -7.90
N TRP A 55 2.81 8.62 -7.93
CA TRP A 55 4.25 8.85 -7.96
C TRP A 55 4.73 9.49 -9.26
N ALA A 56 4.08 9.15 -10.38
CA ALA A 56 4.32 9.76 -11.68
C ALA A 56 3.73 11.19 -11.71
N ALA A 57 4.49 12.16 -11.22
CA ALA A 57 4.10 13.57 -11.17
C ALA A 57 5.07 14.44 -11.98
N PRO A 58 4.62 15.63 -12.45
CA PRO A 58 5.49 16.60 -13.09
C PRO A 58 6.70 16.94 -12.21
N GLY A 59 7.91 16.96 -12.81
CA GLY A 59 9.16 17.23 -12.10
C GLY A 59 9.79 16.07 -11.33
N ILE A 60 9.10 14.93 -11.17
CA ILE A 60 9.67 13.73 -10.52
C ILE A 60 10.92 13.22 -11.23
N PRO A 61 11.03 13.16 -12.57
CA PRO A 61 12.27 12.71 -13.22
C PRO A 61 13.51 13.50 -12.80
N MET A 62 13.39 14.82 -12.68
CA MET A 62 14.49 15.69 -12.23
C MET A 62 14.81 15.48 -10.74
N LYS A 63 13.79 15.31 -9.89
CA LYS A 63 13.99 15.01 -8.47
C LYS A 63 14.66 13.62 -8.30
N ALA A 64 14.21 12.62 -9.05
CA ALA A 64 14.76 11.27 -9.02
C ALA A 64 16.26 11.28 -9.36
N LEU A 65 16.67 12.03 -10.38
CA LEU A 65 18.08 12.17 -10.74
C LEU A 65 18.92 12.73 -9.59
N ARG A 66 18.42 13.75 -8.87
CA ARG A 66 19.10 14.31 -7.69
C ARG A 66 19.19 13.29 -6.54
N TRP A 67 18.13 12.54 -6.28
CA TRP A 67 18.09 11.55 -5.21
C TRP A 67 19.13 10.45 -5.37
N LEU A 68 19.46 10.05 -6.61
CA LEU A 68 20.46 8.98 -6.85
C LEU A 68 21.85 9.30 -6.28
N PHE A 69 22.16 10.58 -6.05
CA PHE A 69 23.46 11.04 -5.53
C PHE A 69 23.43 11.37 -4.02
N MET A 70 22.30 11.18 -3.33
CA MET A 70 22.18 11.48 -1.90
C MET A 70 22.66 10.29 -1.04
N LYS A 71 23.31 10.56 0.09
CA LYS A 71 23.76 9.54 1.05
C LYS A 71 22.60 8.70 1.59
N HIS A 72 21.47 9.35 1.93
CA HIS A 72 20.24 8.73 2.41
C HIS A 72 19.14 8.84 1.34
N ALA A 73 19.45 8.37 0.13
CA ALA A 73 18.58 8.48 -1.01
C ALA A 73 17.20 7.82 -0.77
N PRO A 74 16.08 8.54 -0.98
CA PRO A 74 14.76 7.94 -0.91
C PRO A 74 14.46 7.01 -2.10
N LEU A 75 15.14 7.21 -3.23
CA LEU A 75 15.08 6.35 -4.41
C LEU A 75 16.44 5.71 -4.69
N ILE A 76 16.43 4.40 -4.92
CA ILE A 76 17.60 3.61 -5.27
C ILE A 76 17.33 2.85 -6.54
N LEU A 77 18.18 3.02 -7.51
CA LEU A 77 18.16 2.25 -8.76
C LEU A 77 19.33 1.26 -8.74
N ARG A 78 19.01 -0.03 -8.87
CA ARG A 78 20.00 -1.08 -9.13
C ARG A 78 19.81 -1.55 -10.56
N PRO A 79 20.65 -1.09 -11.48
CA PRO A 79 20.54 -1.48 -12.89
C PRO A 79 20.63 -3.00 -13.01
N GLN A 80 19.62 -3.59 -13.65
CA GLN A 80 19.59 -5.00 -14.03
C GLN A 80 19.19 -5.05 -15.50
N MET A 81 19.61 -6.10 -16.20
CA MET A 81 19.16 -6.39 -17.56
C MET A 81 17.72 -6.92 -17.51
N ASP A 82 16.81 -6.11 -17.02
CA ASP A 82 15.40 -6.43 -16.81
C ASP A 82 14.52 -5.59 -17.72
N MET A 83 14.03 -6.21 -18.79
CA MET A 83 13.14 -5.57 -19.76
C MET A 83 11.78 -5.16 -19.17
N ALA A 84 11.33 -5.83 -18.11
CA ALA A 84 10.09 -5.44 -17.41
C ALA A 84 10.31 -4.12 -16.65
N MET A 85 11.46 -3.96 -15.97
CA MET A 85 11.85 -2.71 -15.34
C MET A 85 11.93 -1.56 -16.35
N LEU A 86 12.61 -1.77 -17.47
CA LEU A 86 12.76 -0.73 -18.49
C LEU A 86 11.39 -0.28 -19.05
N ARG A 87 10.54 -1.23 -19.40
CA ARG A 87 9.18 -0.92 -19.91
C ARG A 87 8.35 -0.18 -18.88
N TRP A 88 8.42 -0.61 -17.62
CA TRP A 88 7.71 0.05 -16.54
C TRP A 88 8.23 1.48 -16.30
N MET A 89 9.54 1.70 -16.30
CA MET A 89 10.15 3.04 -16.17
C MET A 89 9.73 3.97 -17.33
N VAL A 90 9.77 3.50 -18.58
CA VAL A 90 9.33 4.28 -19.75
C VAL A 90 7.85 4.64 -19.63
N ALA A 91 7.00 3.69 -19.22
CA ALA A 91 5.58 3.95 -19.02
C ALA A 91 5.33 4.93 -17.85
N MET A 92 6.10 4.84 -16.76
CA MET A 92 6.03 5.78 -15.64
C MET A 92 6.46 7.19 -16.07
N LEU A 93 7.54 7.33 -16.82
CA LEU A 93 7.99 8.62 -17.36
C LEU A 93 6.94 9.25 -18.27
N GLY A 94 6.25 8.45 -19.09
CA GLY A 94 5.13 8.89 -19.93
C GLY A 94 3.94 9.46 -19.13
N ASN A 95 3.79 9.06 -17.86
CA ASN A 95 2.77 9.57 -16.95
C ASN A 95 3.21 10.82 -16.16
N CYS A 96 4.48 11.23 -16.24
CA CYS A 96 5.01 12.40 -15.49
C CYS A 96 4.64 13.75 -16.16
N ASN A 97 3.34 13.97 -16.39
CA ASN A 97 2.79 15.21 -16.95
C ASN A 97 1.49 15.60 -16.24
N GLU A 98 1.09 16.87 -16.32
CA GLU A 98 -0.07 17.43 -15.59
C GLU A 98 -1.38 16.71 -15.91
N ARG A 99 -1.64 16.38 -17.18
CA ARG A 99 -2.88 15.70 -17.61
C ARG A 99 -2.99 14.30 -17.01
N SER A 100 -1.94 13.48 -17.15
CA SER A 100 -1.91 12.13 -16.58
C SER A 100 -1.97 12.15 -15.07
N TYR A 101 -1.27 13.10 -14.43
CA TYR A 101 -1.31 13.29 -12.98
C TYR A 101 -2.73 13.56 -12.48
N ALA A 102 -3.43 14.52 -13.08
CA ALA A 102 -4.80 14.87 -12.67
C ALA A 102 -5.77 13.69 -12.80
N VAL A 103 -5.73 12.97 -13.94
CA VAL A 103 -6.57 11.79 -14.17
C VAL A 103 -6.29 10.69 -13.15
N ASN A 104 -5.01 10.34 -12.96
CA ASN A 104 -4.62 9.25 -12.07
C ASN A 104 -4.90 9.59 -10.61
N LYS A 105 -4.67 10.86 -10.22
CA LYS A 105 -5.02 11.33 -8.88
C LYS A 105 -6.52 11.21 -8.61
N SER A 106 -7.38 11.64 -9.53
CA SER A 106 -8.83 11.51 -9.39
C SER A 106 -9.25 10.05 -9.19
N ARG A 107 -8.66 9.09 -9.93
CA ARG A 107 -8.90 7.65 -9.74
C ARG A 107 -8.50 7.16 -8.36
N MET A 108 -7.31 7.58 -7.91
CA MET A 108 -6.76 7.15 -6.62
C MET A 108 -7.55 7.72 -5.45
N VAL A 109 -7.85 9.03 -5.46
CA VAL A 109 -8.65 9.68 -4.40
C VAL A 109 -10.04 9.08 -4.31
N ARG A 110 -10.74 8.91 -5.45
CA ARG A 110 -12.08 8.29 -5.49
C ARG A 110 -12.09 6.92 -4.83
N LEU A 111 -11.10 6.06 -5.13
CA LEU A 111 -11.01 4.74 -4.53
C LEU A 111 -10.61 4.79 -3.05
N ALA A 112 -9.69 5.69 -2.69
CA ALA A 112 -9.18 5.81 -1.33
C ALA A 112 -10.24 6.34 -0.36
N GLU A 113 -11.00 7.37 -0.76
CA GLU A 113 -12.14 7.90 0.00
C GLU A 113 -13.24 6.84 0.17
N TYR A 114 -13.61 6.16 -0.90
CA TYR A 114 -14.54 5.05 -0.82
C TYR A 114 -14.06 3.93 0.11
N SER A 115 -12.76 3.64 0.08
CA SER A 115 -12.15 2.63 0.94
C SER A 115 -12.17 3.01 2.41
N ARG A 116 -11.93 4.28 2.73
CA ARG A 116 -12.07 4.81 4.09
C ARG A 116 -13.48 4.57 4.63
N ASP A 117 -14.50 4.92 3.85
CA ASP A 117 -15.89 4.74 4.26
C ASP A 117 -16.22 3.26 4.50
N ARG A 118 -15.74 2.37 3.62
CA ARG A 118 -15.90 0.90 3.81
C ARG A 118 -15.13 0.36 5.01
N LEU A 119 -13.97 0.93 5.34
CA LEU A 119 -13.22 0.55 6.53
C LEU A 119 -13.94 0.99 7.82
N ILE A 120 -14.50 2.20 7.83
CA ILE A 120 -15.31 2.71 8.96
C ILE A 120 -16.54 1.82 9.17
N ASP A 121 -17.25 1.48 8.10
CA ASP A 121 -18.42 0.59 8.16
C ASP A 121 -18.01 -0.79 8.70
N LEU A 122 -16.96 -1.40 8.16
CA LEU A 122 -16.45 -2.70 8.59
C LEU A 122 -16.09 -2.67 10.08
N ARG A 123 -15.38 -1.62 10.54
CA ARG A 123 -15.02 -1.45 11.96
C ARG A 123 -16.26 -1.33 12.85
N ARG A 124 -17.27 -0.56 12.42
CA ARG A 124 -18.54 -0.40 13.15
C ARG A 124 -19.31 -1.72 13.23
N GLU A 125 -19.35 -2.49 12.14
CA GLU A 125 -20.10 -3.76 12.06
C GLU A 125 -19.44 -4.89 12.86
N THR A 126 -18.12 -4.91 12.91
CA THR A 126 -17.37 -6.07 13.43
C THR A 126 -16.66 -5.82 14.75
N GLY A 127 -16.45 -4.58 15.15
CA GLY A 127 -15.61 -4.23 16.30
C GLY A 127 -14.14 -4.61 16.12
N ILE A 128 -13.67 -4.81 14.87
CA ILE A 128 -12.28 -5.21 14.59
C ILE A 128 -11.30 -4.16 15.14
N ALA A 129 -10.32 -4.60 15.93
CA ALA A 129 -9.29 -3.74 16.50
C ALA A 129 -7.91 -4.15 15.93
N TYR A 130 -7.11 -3.17 15.49
CA TYR A 130 -5.83 -3.39 14.80
C TYR A 130 -4.80 -2.30 15.12
N ASP A 131 -4.75 -1.85 16.38
CA ASP A 131 -3.94 -0.72 16.86
C ASP A 131 -4.29 0.59 16.12
N GLU A 132 -5.56 0.75 15.76
CA GLU A 132 -6.04 1.93 15.01
C GLU A 132 -5.97 3.19 15.86
N ARG A 133 -5.67 4.31 15.19
CA ARG A 133 -5.66 5.65 15.76
C ARG A 133 -6.18 6.66 14.74
N SER A 134 -7.04 7.57 15.18
CA SER A 134 -7.61 8.66 14.37
C SER A 134 -7.03 9.99 14.84
N GLN A 135 -5.72 10.17 14.70
CA GLN A 135 -4.99 11.35 15.15
C GLN A 135 -4.34 12.15 14.03
N GLY A 136 -4.69 11.82 12.81
CA GLY A 136 -4.17 12.47 11.61
C GLY A 136 -2.79 11.97 11.21
N THR A 137 -2.29 12.58 10.13
CA THR A 137 -0.92 12.41 9.63
C THR A 137 -0.23 13.76 9.59
N LEU A 138 1.03 13.83 10.00
CA LEU A 138 1.86 15.04 9.97
C LEU A 138 3.00 14.87 8.98
N GLN A 139 2.97 15.61 7.86
CA GLN A 139 4.16 15.80 7.01
C GLN A 139 5.08 16.80 7.68
N LEU A 140 6.28 16.38 8.04
CA LEU A 140 7.25 17.17 8.78
C LEU A 140 8.35 17.67 7.86
N PHE A 141 8.63 18.98 7.93
CA PHE A 141 9.66 19.67 7.17
C PHE A 141 10.79 20.11 8.11
N ARG A 142 12.01 19.64 7.82
CA ARG A 142 13.20 20.01 8.61
C ARG A 142 13.78 21.35 8.17
N GLU A 143 13.55 21.74 6.92
CA GLU A 143 14.10 22.93 6.30
C GLU A 143 13.00 23.88 5.83
N GLN A 144 13.20 25.21 5.99
CA GLN A 144 12.25 26.25 5.55
C GLN A 144 11.92 26.12 4.06
N LYS A 145 12.90 25.84 3.22
CA LYS A 145 12.72 25.65 1.77
C LYS A 145 11.70 24.55 1.43
N GLN A 146 11.61 23.49 2.25
CA GLN A 146 10.62 22.43 2.07
C GLN A 146 9.22 22.95 2.38
N LEU A 147 9.07 23.69 3.49
CA LEU A 147 7.81 24.30 3.90
C LEU A 147 7.34 25.35 2.88
N ASP A 148 8.23 26.18 2.33
CA ASP A 148 7.89 27.16 1.30
C ASP A 148 7.39 26.49 0.00
N GLY A 149 7.78 25.25 -0.23
CA GLY A 149 7.41 24.45 -1.41
C GLY A 149 6.01 23.85 -1.39
N ILE A 150 5.29 23.86 -0.26
CA ILE A 150 4.00 23.13 -0.10
C ILE A 150 2.79 23.79 -0.75
N ALA A 151 2.93 25.01 -1.30
CA ALA A 151 1.80 25.77 -1.87
C ALA A 151 1.04 24.97 -2.95
N LYS A 152 1.76 24.16 -3.74
CA LYS A 152 1.14 23.28 -4.75
C LYS A 152 0.34 22.15 -4.12
N ASP A 153 0.86 21.54 -3.06
CA ASP A 153 0.17 20.47 -2.34
C ASP A 153 -1.10 21.01 -1.65
N ILE A 154 -1.01 22.20 -1.05
CA ILE A 154 -2.16 22.91 -0.48
C ILE A 154 -3.23 23.21 -1.54
N ALA A 155 -2.84 23.69 -2.72
CA ALA A 155 -3.79 23.97 -3.80
C ALA A 155 -4.58 22.72 -4.20
N VAL A 156 -3.91 21.57 -4.22
CA VAL A 156 -4.50 20.29 -4.51
C VAL A 156 -5.46 19.84 -3.40
N LEU A 157 -5.03 19.90 -2.13
CA LEU A 157 -5.88 19.55 -0.99
C LEU A 157 -7.16 20.39 -0.95
N LYS A 158 -7.04 21.71 -1.22
CA LYS A 158 -8.20 22.61 -1.33
C LYS A 158 -9.14 22.24 -2.46
N ALA A 159 -8.60 21.90 -3.64
CA ALA A 159 -9.40 21.51 -4.79
C ALA A 159 -10.16 20.21 -4.56
N ASP A 160 -9.56 19.28 -3.80
CA ASP A 160 -10.15 17.98 -3.46
C ASP A 160 -11.01 18.04 -2.17
N GLY A 161 -11.15 19.22 -1.51
CA GLY A 161 -11.93 19.37 -0.28
C GLY A 161 -11.35 18.64 0.94
N VAL A 162 -10.05 18.33 0.92
CA VAL A 162 -9.36 17.63 2.01
C VAL A 162 -9.01 18.61 3.12
N PRO A 163 -9.45 18.42 4.37
CA PRO A 163 -9.06 19.24 5.51
C PRO A 163 -7.56 19.14 5.77
N PHE A 164 -6.91 20.27 5.99
CA PHE A 164 -5.49 20.33 6.32
C PHE A 164 -5.18 21.53 7.23
N GLU A 165 -4.05 21.45 7.92
CA GLU A 165 -3.51 22.50 8.78
C GLU A 165 -2.03 22.70 8.43
N VAL A 166 -1.60 23.96 8.26
CA VAL A 166 -0.18 24.30 8.14
C VAL A 166 0.31 24.71 9.52
N LEU A 167 1.28 24.01 10.04
CA LEU A 167 1.79 24.17 11.40
C LEU A 167 3.23 24.72 11.37
N ASP A 168 3.53 25.64 12.28
CA ASP A 168 4.91 25.99 12.62
C ASP A 168 5.55 24.88 13.51
N ALA A 169 6.79 25.08 13.93
CA ALA A 169 7.49 24.12 14.79
C ALA A 169 6.77 23.87 16.12
N ALA A 170 6.20 24.90 16.72
CA ALA A 170 5.46 24.78 17.98
C ALA A 170 4.14 24.01 17.79
N GLY A 171 3.43 24.26 16.69
CA GLY A 171 2.24 23.52 16.29
C GLY A 171 2.54 22.05 16.00
N CYS A 172 3.68 21.74 15.38
CA CYS A 172 4.12 20.36 15.18
C CYS A 172 4.37 19.64 16.51
N ILE A 173 5.01 20.29 17.49
CA ILE A 173 5.24 19.74 18.82
C ILE A 173 3.91 19.58 19.58
N ALA A 174 2.97 20.50 19.43
CA ALA A 174 1.65 20.39 20.03
C ALA A 174 0.86 19.18 19.47
N ALA A 175 0.97 18.93 18.16
CA ALA A 175 0.34 17.78 17.51
C ALA A 175 1.06 16.45 17.83
N GLU A 176 2.39 16.47 17.96
CA GLU A 176 3.26 15.33 18.25
C GLU A 176 4.22 15.67 19.41
N PRO A 177 3.78 15.52 20.67
CA PRO A 177 4.55 15.92 21.84
C PRO A 177 5.94 15.29 21.97
N GLY A 178 6.13 14.07 21.43
CA GLY A 178 7.42 13.41 21.39
C GLY A 178 8.50 14.20 20.62
N LEU A 179 8.10 15.09 19.69
CA LEU A 179 9.01 15.98 18.97
C LEU A 179 9.69 17.05 19.85
N ALA A 180 9.19 17.31 21.05
CA ALA A 180 9.84 18.23 21.99
C ALA A 180 11.27 17.78 22.35
N SER A 181 11.58 16.49 22.20
CA SER A 181 12.91 15.92 22.42
C SER A 181 13.74 15.83 21.12
N SER A 182 13.25 16.33 19.98
CA SER A 182 13.93 16.23 18.69
C SER A 182 15.35 16.80 18.74
N GLY A 183 16.31 16.04 18.21
CA GLY A 183 17.69 16.44 18.05
C GLY A 183 17.99 17.27 16.79
N VAL A 184 16.95 17.59 16.00
CA VAL A 184 17.10 18.32 14.72
C VAL A 184 16.10 19.48 14.65
N PRO A 185 16.45 20.56 13.91
CA PRO A 185 15.54 21.66 13.68
C PRO A 185 14.26 21.22 12.95
N LEU A 186 13.15 21.87 13.28
CA LEU A 186 11.85 21.70 12.63
C LEU A 186 11.43 23.05 12.04
N ALA A 187 11.20 23.11 10.74
CA ALA A 187 10.69 24.32 10.09
C ALA A 187 9.16 24.42 10.20
N GLY A 188 8.45 23.30 10.26
CA GLY A 188 7.01 23.23 10.35
C GLY A 188 6.46 21.94 9.75
N GLY A 189 5.15 21.90 9.53
CA GLY A 189 4.47 20.73 9.01
C GLY A 189 3.18 21.00 8.27
N LEU A 190 2.71 20.01 7.54
CA LEU A 190 1.37 19.96 6.94
C LEU A 190 0.63 18.78 7.57
N ARG A 191 -0.42 19.06 8.34
CA ARG A 191 -1.22 18.06 9.02
C ARG A 191 -2.50 17.75 8.26
N LEU A 192 -2.83 16.47 8.14
CA LEU A 192 -4.09 15.94 7.61
C LEU A 192 -4.87 15.33 8.79
N PRO A 193 -5.78 16.10 9.43
CA PRO A 193 -6.37 15.69 10.71
C PRO A 193 -7.32 14.48 10.63
N ASN A 194 -7.86 14.21 9.44
CA ASN A 194 -8.82 13.12 9.23
C ASN A 194 -8.17 11.78 8.81
N ASP A 195 -6.85 11.75 8.68
CA ASP A 195 -6.14 10.53 8.39
C ASP A 195 -6.09 9.62 9.62
N GLU A 196 -5.98 8.33 9.37
CA GLU A 196 -5.91 7.30 10.39
C GLU A 196 -4.62 6.48 10.25
N THR A 197 -4.32 5.72 11.28
CA THR A 197 -3.25 4.72 11.27
C THR A 197 -3.78 3.38 11.74
N GLY A 198 -3.08 2.30 11.43
CA GLY A 198 -3.41 0.98 11.94
C GLY A 198 -2.48 -0.11 11.42
N ASP A 199 -2.36 -1.18 12.19
CA ASP A 199 -1.53 -2.32 11.84
C ASP A 199 -2.22 -3.19 10.79
N CYS A 200 -1.78 -3.06 9.54
CA CYS A 200 -2.29 -3.81 8.39
C CYS A 200 -2.17 -5.34 8.60
N PHE A 201 -1.10 -5.81 9.24
CA PHE A 201 -0.92 -7.23 9.52
C PHE A 201 -1.96 -7.74 10.52
N LYS A 202 -2.15 -7.02 11.64
CA LYS A 202 -3.19 -7.36 12.64
C LYS A 202 -4.58 -7.31 12.03
N PHE A 203 -4.90 -6.25 11.28
CA PHE A 203 -6.17 -6.13 10.57
C PHE A 203 -6.43 -7.32 9.66
N THR A 204 -5.46 -7.64 8.79
CA THR A 204 -5.62 -8.71 7.80
C THR A 204 -5.82 -10.08 8.46
N ASN A 205 -5.07 -10.39 9.52
CA ASN A 205 -5.22 -11.65 10.23
C ASN A 205 -6.57 -11.75 10.95
N LYS A 206 -6.98 -10.72 11.69
CA LYS A 206 -8.29 -10.70 12.36
C LYS A 206 -9.44 -10.79 11.35
N LEU A 207 -9.35 -10.07 10.23
CA LEU A 207 -10.36 -10.15 9.19
C LEU A 207 -10.40 -11.55 8.55
N ALA A 208 -9.24 -12.20 8.37
CA ALA A 208 -9.19 -13.58 7.89
C ALA A 208 -9.83 -14.57 8.88
N GLU A 209 -9.65 -14.39 10.19
CA GLU A 209 -10.34 -15.18 11.23
C GLU A 209 -11.86 -14.99 11.16
N MET A 210 -12.31 -13.75 11.04
CA MET A 210 -13.74 -13.44 10.87
C MET A 210 -14.30 -14.01 9.57
N ALA A 211 -13.52 -13.98 8.48
CA ALA A 211 -13.90 -14.58 7.20
C ALA A 211 -14.02 -16.11 7.29
N ARG A 212 -13.09 -16.76 8.02
CA ARG A 212 -13.21 -18.22 8.31
C ARG A 212 -14.49 -18.54 9.06
N ALA A 213 -14.84 -17.74 10.06
CA ALA A 213 -16.10 -17.90 10.81
C ALA A 213 -17.34 -17.74 9.91
N LYS A 214 -17.21 -17.03 8.77
CA LYS A 214 -18.24 -16.93 7.71
C LYS A 214 -18.13 -18.02 6.63
N GLY A 215 -17.29 -19.04 6.81
CA GLY A 215 -17.15 -20.17 5.88
C GLY A 215 -16.09 -19.99 4.79
N VAL A 216 -15.25 -18.95 4.83
CA VAL A 216 -14.12 -18.82 3.90
C VAL A 216 -13.05 -19.86 4.20
N THR A 217 -12.66 -20.62 3.18
CA THR A 217 -11.56 -21.61 3.28
C THR A 217 -10.23 -20.95 2.93
N PHE A 218 -9.20 -21.12 3.77
CA PHE A 218 -7.84 -20.66 3.52
C PHE A 218 -6.91 -21.88 3.30
N LEU A 219 -6.36 -21.99 2.10
CA LEU A 219 -5.38 -23.00 1.70
C LEU A 219 -3.98 -22.38 1.76
N ASN A 220 -3.46 -22.27 2.98
CA ASN A 220 -2.12 -21.73 3.25
C ASN A 220 -1.03 -22.77 2.92
N GLY A 221 0.22 -22.32 2.73
CA GLY A 221 1.36 -23.16 2.36
C GLY A 221 1.15 -23.85 1.02
N ARG A 222 0.39 -23.25 0.09
CA ARG A 222 0.07 -23.81 -1.21
C ARG A 222 0.47 -22.85 -2.34
N THR A 223 1.45 -23.25 -3.11
CA THR A 223 1.98 -22.44 -4.21
C THR A 223 1.13 -22.60 -5.47
N VAL A 224 0.65 -21.47 -6.00
CA VAL A 224 -0.01 -21.41 -7.31
C VAL A 224 1.05 -21.45 -8.40
N GLY A 225 1.04 -22.49 -9.23
CA GLY A 225 1.99 -22.65 -10.34
C GLY A 225 1.46 -22.10 -11.66
N ARG A 226 0.19 -22.38 -12.00
CA ARG A 226 -0.39 -22.01 -13.29
C ARG A 226 -1.90 -21.84 -13.20
N ILE A 227 -2.44 -21.02 -14.11
CA ILE A 227 -3.87 -20.92 -14.40
C ILE A 227 -4.12 -21.66 -15.70
N ALA A 228 -4.92 -22.71 -15.69
CA ALA A 228 -5.31 -23.47 -16.86
C ALA A 228 -6.55 -22.83 -17.51
N VAL A 229 -6.45 -22.52 -18.80
CA VAL A 229 -7.53 -21.89 -19.59
C VAL A 229 -7.95 -22.82 -20.71
N GLN A 230 -9.25 -23.00 -20.88
CA GLN A 230 -9.88 -23.75 -21.95
C GLN A 230 -11.06 -22.94 -22.47
N ASP A 231 -11.18 -22.81 -23.78
CA ASP A 231 -12.28 -22.12 -24.47
C ASP A 231 -12.55 -20.67 -23.94
N GLY A 232 -11.46 -19.92 -23.68
CA GLY A 232 -11.53 -18.54 -23.18
C GLY A 232 -11.99 -18.42 -21.72
N ARG A 233 -11.96 -19.49 -20.95
CA ARG A 233 -12.38 -19.57 -19.55
C ARG A 233 -11.33 -20.31 -18.73
N VAL A 234 -11.12 -19.91 -17.49
CA VAL A 234 -10.31 -20.68 -16.52
C VAL A 234 -11.06 -21.95 -16.18
N SER A 235 -10.42 -23.10 -16.42
CA SER A 235 -10.92 -24.42 -15.99
C SER A 235 -10.52 -24.74 -14.55
N HIS A 236 -9.27 -24.47 -14.18
CA HIS A 236 -8.75 -24.69 -12.83
C HIS A 236 -7.45 -23.90 -12.59
N VAL A 237 -7.04 -23.85 -11.34
CA VAL A 237 -5.71 -23.38 -10.92
C VAL A 237 -4.87 -24.56 -10.49
N GLU A 238 -3.68 -24.71 -11.03
CA GLU A 238 -2.70 -25.73 -10.66
C GLU A 238 -1.89 -25.25 -9.46
N THR A 239 -1.82 -26.06 -8.43
CA THR A 239 -0.99 -25.80 -7.25
C THR A 239 -0.04 -26.98 -6.99
N ASP A 240 0.97 -26.78 -6.16
CA ASP A 240 1.90 -27.82 -5.70
C ASP A 240 1.20 -28.99 -4.93
N ARG A 241 -0.09 -28.82 -4.58
CA ARG A 241 -0.89 -29.81 -3.86
C ARG A 241 -2.20 -30.16 -4.59
N GLY A 242 -2.18 -30.11 -5.92
CA GLY A 242 -3.31 -30.47 -6.78
C GLY A 242 -4.06 -29.24 -7.32
N HIS A 243 -5.18 -29.50 -7.97
CA HIS A 243 -5.96 -28.49 -8.69
C HIS A 243 -7.04 -27.91 -7.80
N VAL A 244 -7.37 -26.62 -8.05
CA VAL A 244 -8.50 -25.93 -7.43
C VAL A 244 -9.43 -25.44 -8.53
N THR A 245 -10.71 -25.84 -8.46
CA THR A 245 -11.77 -25.45 -9.39
C THR A 245 -12.72 -24.47 -8.72
N ALA A 246 -13.18 -23.47 -9.47
CA ALA A 246 -14.15 -22.48 -9.03
C ALA A 246 -14.94 -21.94 -10.23
N ASP A 247 -16.02 -21.21 -9.96
CA ASP A 247 -16.81 -20.53 -10.99
C ASP A 247 -16.11 -19.25 -11.46
N ALA A 248 -15.42 -18.55 -10.53
CA ALA A 248 -14.66 -17.32 -10.77
C ALA A 248 -13.30 -17.38 -10.03
N TYR A 249 -12.31 -16.68 -10.60
CA TYR A 249 -10.95 -16.63 -10.07
C TYR A 249 -10.48 -15.18 -9.96
N LEU A 250 -9.94 -14.81 -8.80
CA LEU A 250 -9.43 -13.48 -8.52
C LEU A 250 -7.93 -13.53 -8.26
N VAL A 251 -7.13 -12.81 -9.05
CA VAL A 251 -5.69 -12.64 -8.84
C VAL A 251 -5.44 -11.42 -7.95
N ALA A 252 -4.97 -11.67 -6.72
CA ALA A 252 -4.63 -10.66 -5.71
C ALA A 252 -3.19 -10.85 -5.17
N MET A 253 -2.26 -11.30 -6.02
CA MET A 253 -0.88 -11.68 -5.66
C MET A 253 0.12 -10.51 -5.67
N GLY A 254 -0.36 -9.26 -5.66
CA GLY A 254 0.49 -8.07 -5.62
C GLY A 254 1.55 -8.10 -6.73
N SER A 255 2.83 -7.93 -6.36
CA SER A 255 3.96 -7.90 -7.29
C SER A 255 4.19 -9.19 -8.07
N TYR A 256 3.64 -10.33 -7.61
CA TYR A 256 3.76 -11.62 -8.30
C TYR A 256 2.67 -11.87 -9.33
N SER A 257 1.62 -11.04 -9.36
CA SER A 257 0.52 -11.16 -10.34
C SER A 257 0.97 -11.18 -11.79
N PRO A 258 1.93 -10.32 -12.24
CA PRO A 258 2.41 -10.34 -13.64
C PRO A 258 3.03 -11.68 -14.05
N LEU A 259 3.75 -12.35 -13.14
CA LEU A 259 4.41 -13.62 -13.43
C LEU A 259 3.40 -14.73 -13.73
N LEU A 260 2.29 -14.74 -13.00
CA LEU A 260 1.22 -15.72 -13.20
C LEU A 260 0.37 -15.42 -14.44
N LEU A 261 0.23 -14.16 -14.81
CA LEU A 261 -0.63 -13.71 -15.91
C LEU A 261 0.09 -13.69 -17.27
N ALA A 262 1.41 -13.53 -17.29
CA ALA A 262 2.19 -13.46 -18.55
C ALA A 262 2.02 -14.67 -19.46
N PRO A 263 2.00 -15.94 -18.98
CA PRO A 263 1.75 -17.11 -19.81
C PRO A 263 0.37 -17.12 -20.49
N LEU A 264 -0.60 -16.36 -19.95
CA LEU A 264 -1.93 -16.19 -20.51
C LEU A 264 -2.03 -15.05 -21.55
N GLY A 265 -0.90 -14.39 -21.88
CA GLY A 265 -0.87 -13.23 -22.73
C GLY A 265 -1.41 -11.94 -22.09
N ILE A 266 -1.71 -11.95 -20.79
CA ILE A 266 -2.18 -10.78 -20.06
C ILE A 266 -0.99 -9.99 -19.54
N ARG A 267 -0.78 -8.79 -20.11
CA ARG A 267 0.29 -7.87 -19.70
C ARG A 267 -0.21 -6.94 -18.60
N LEU A 268 0.02 -7.32 -17.33
CA LEU A 268 -0.23 -6.46 -16.20
C LEU A 268 1.02 -5.60 -15.90
N PRO A 269 1.01 -4.26 -16.06
CA PRO A 269 2.20 -3.42 -15.93
C PRO A 269 2.50 -3.09 -14.47
N VAL A 270 2.59 -4.10 -13.63
CA VAL A 270 2.99 -3.99 -12.22
C VAL A 270 4.46 -4.35 -12.09
N TYR A 271 5.25 -3.48 -11.45
CA TYR A 271 6.65 -3.74 -11.14
C TYR A 271 6.87 -3.73 -9.61
N PRO A 272 7.71 -4.65 -9.09
CA PRO A 272 8.02 -4.68 -7.65
C PRO A 272 8.94 -3.52 -7.27
N VAL A 273 8.44 -2.60 -6.48
CA VAL A 273 9.24 -1.52 -5.88
C VAL A 273 9.50 -1.86 -4.43
N LYS A 274 10.75 -2.22 -4.12
CA LYS A 274 11.14 -2.65 -2.78
C LYS A 274 11.15 -1.46 -1.82
N GLY A 275 10.51 -1.63 -0.67
CA GLY A 275 10.57 -0.74 0.47
C GLY A 275 11.15 -1.47 1.69
N TYR A 276 11.56 -0.68 2.67
CA TYR A 276 12.15 -1.17 3.90
C TYR A 276 11.40 -0.65 5.10
N SER A 277 11.35 -1.44 6.16
CA SER A 277 10.85 -0.96 7.45
C SER A 277 11.60 -1.58 8.62
N ILE A 278 11.65 -0.83 9.72
CA ILE A 278 12.00 -1.35 11.04
C ILE A 278 10.79 -1.25 11.96
N THR A 279 10.71 -2.16 12.91
CA THR A 279 9.73 -2.12 14.00
C THR A 279 10.49 -2.05 15.31
N VAL A 280 10.29 -0.99 16.06
CA VAL A 280 11.04 -0.65 17.25
C VAL A 280 10.11 -0.72 18.47
N PRO A 281 10.40 -1.51 19.53
CA PRO A 281 9.64 -1.48 20.76
C PRO A 281 9.73 -0.12 21.43
N ILE A 282 8.61 0.43 21.91
CA ILE A 282 8.60 1.67 22.70
C ILE A 282 9.15 1.36 24.09
N ILE A 283 10.02 2.22 24.60
CA ILE A 283 10.57 2.16 25.97
C ILE A 283 10.23 3.41 26.78
N GLU A 284 9.92 4.53 26.11
CA GLU A 284 9.55 5.78 26.74
C GLU A 284 8.32 6.37 26.04
N GLU A 285 7.15 6.19 26.61
CA GLU A 285 5.85 6.58 26.04
C GLU A 285 5.77 8.07 25.71
N GLY A 286 6.25 8.94 26.61
CA GLY A 286 6.20 10.39 26.46
C GLY A 286 7.09 10.93 25.34
N ARG A 287 8.02 10.12 24.81
CA ARG A 287 8.90 10.47 23.71
C ARG A 287 8.49 9.83 22.39
N ALA A 288 7.54 8.90 22.42
CA ALA A 288 7.09 8.19 21.24
C ALA A 288 6.12 9.05 20.40
N PRO A 289 6.00 8.79 19.07
CA PRO A 289 4.97 9.43 18.27
C PRO A 289 3.58 9.05 18.78
N VAL A 290 2.58 9.90 18.53
CA VAL A 290 1.17 9.63 18.85
C VAL A 290 0.35 9.27 17.60
N SER A 291 0.82 9.65 16.40
CA SER A 291 0.16 9.39 15.12
C SER A 291 1.13 8.81 14.08
N THR A 292 0.97 9.20 12.81
CA THR A 292 1.95 8.99 11.74
C THR A 292 2.63 10.30 11.39
N LEU A 293 3.96 10.32 11.41
CA LEU A 293 4.77 11.36 10.82
C LEU A 293 5.36 10.91 9.49
N LEU A 294 5.38 11.81 8.52
CA LEU A 294 6.12 11.65 7.28
C LEU A 294 7.30 12.61 7.26
N ASP A 295 8.51 12.11 7.52
CA ASP A 295 9.76 12.87 7.41
C ASP A 295 10.06 13.15 5.93
N GLU A 296 9.74 14.36 5.48
CA GLU A 296 9.85 14.75 4.07
C GLU A 296 11.31 14.79 3.57
N SER A 297 12.28 14.98 4.46
CA SER A 297 13.70 15.00 4.09
C SER A 297 14.21 13.66 3.60
N TYR A 298 13.70 12.56 4.18
CA TYR A 298 14.14 11.19 3.87
C TYR A 298 13.02 10.34 3.23
N LYS A 299 11.80 10.89 3.12
CA LYS A 299 10.61 10.14 2.68
C LYS A 299 10.39 8.88 3.50
N VAL A 300 10.43 9.06 4.82
CA VAL A 300 10.28 8.01 5.82
C VAL A 300 9.05 8.29 6.66
N ALA A 301 8.14 7.33 6.72
CA ALA A 301 6.99 7.36 7.62
C ALA A 301 7.37 6.77 8.98
N ILE A 302 6.98 7.43 10.06
CA ILE A 302 7.20 7.01 11.45
C ILE A 302 5.82 6.93 12.10
N THR A 303 5.35 5.73 12.40
CA THR A 303 3.98 5.47 12.84
C THR A 303 3.97 4.75 14.17
N ARG A 304 3.14 5.18 15.11
CA ARG A 304 2.86 4.43 16.31
C ARG A 304 1.83 3.32 16.04
N LEU A 305 2.16 2.09 16.41
CA LEU A 305 1.28 0.91 16.35
C LEU A 305 1.28 0.22 17.72
N GLY A 306 0.30 0.56 18.56
CA GLY A 306 0.23 0.07 19.95
C GLY A 306 1.49 0.46 20.75
N ASP A 307 2.25 -0.54 21.18
CA ASP A 307 3.50 -0.45 21.95
C ASP A 307 4.78 -0.39 21.07
N ARG A 308 4.63 -0.15 19.76
CA ARG A 308 5.73 -0.19 18.79
C ARG A 308 5.72 1.05 17.90
N ILE A 309 6.91 1.42 17.42
CA ILE A 309 7.10 2.41 16.37
C ILE A 309 7.43 1.66 15.08
N ARG A 310 6.64 1.82 14.03
CA ARG A 310 6.93 1.37 12.69
C ARG A 310 7.58 2.51 11.91
N VAL A 311 8.75 2.23 11.35
CA VAL A 311 9.47 3.20 10.52
C VAL A 311 9.64 2.59 9.14
N GLY A 312 9.02 3.19 8.13
CA GLY A 312 9.02 2.65 6.78
C GLY A 312 9.34 3.70 5.73
N GLY A 313 10.11 3.33 4.72
CA GLY A 313 10.47 4.30 3.68
C GLY A 313 11.25 3.68 2.54
N MET A 314 11.83 4.59 1.74
CA MET A 314 12.64 4.32 0.57
C MET A 314 11.93 3.53 -0.52
N ALA A 315 12.45 3.65 -1.72
CA ALA A 315 12.02 2.93 -2.91
C ALA A 315 13.26 2.39 -3.62
N GLU A 316 13.33 1.07 -3.83
CA GLU A 316 14.43 0.46 -4.57
C GLU A 316 13.89 -0.34 -5.75
N LEU A 317 14.38 -0.02 -6.95
CA LEU A 317 14.14 -0.78 -8.16
C LEU A 317 15.24 -1.83 -8.30
N SER A 318 14.95 -3.07 -7.89
CA SER A 318 15.90 -4.20 -7.85
C SER A 318 15.22 -5.54 -8.14
N GLY A 319 14.13 -5.53 -8.92
CA GLY A 319 13.35 -6.73 -9.22
C GLY A 319 12.78 -7.38 -7.97
N TYR A 320 12.78 -8.69 -7.94
CA TYR A 320 12.21 -9.48 -6.85
C TYR A 320 13.18 -9.75 -5.69
N SER A 321 14.34 -9.08 -5.66
CA SER A 321 15.32 -9.22 -4.57
C SER A 321 14.74 -8.72 -3.24
N ARG A 322 14.86 -9.53 -2.18
CA ARG A 322 14.40 -9.22 -0.81
C ARG A 322 15.56 -9.00 0.17
N GLY A 323 16.76 -8.79 -0.34
CA GLY A 323 17.94 -8.53 0.51
C GLY A 323 17.75 -7.31 1.42
N LEU A 324 18.42 -7.33 2.59
CA LEU A 324 18.33 -6.35 3.67
C LEU A 324 19.68 -5.65 3.89
N PRO A 325 20.10 -4.70 3.04
CA PRO A 325 21.38 -4.00 3.21
C PRO A 325 21.38 -3.13 4.48
N LYS A 326 22.45 -3.22 5.28
CA LYS A 326 22.61 -2.45 6.53
C LYS A 326 22.40 -0.94 6.35
N ALA A 327 22.91 -0.36 5.27
CA ALA A 327 22.75 1.08 4.99
C ALA A 327 21.28 1.55 4.91
N ARG A 328 20.31 0.64 4.62
CA ARG A 328 18.88 0.96 4.60
C ARG A 328 18.31 0.97 6.01
N ARG A 329 18.74 0.03 6.85
CA ARG A 329 18.44 0.04 8.27
C ARG A 329 18.97 1.32 8.93
N ASP A 330 20.23 1.66 8.69
CA ASP A 330 20.85 2.87 9.24
C ASP A 330 20.09 4.16 8.91
N THR A 331 19.52 4.27 7.69
CA THR A 331 18.70 5.43 7.31
C THR A 331 17.38 5.51 8.12
N LEU A 332 16.71 4.38 8.33
CA LEU A 332 15.48 4.33 9.11
C LEU A 332 15.74 4.62 10.60
N GLU A 333 16.80 4.03 11.16
CA GLU A 333 17.24 4.28 12.54
C GLU A 333 17.62 5.75 12.76
N TYR A 334 18.32 6.35 11.80
CA TYR A 334 18.68 7.77 11.84
C TYR A 334 17.43 8.66 11.83
N SER A 335 16.46 8.40 10.96
CA SER A 335 15.24 9.20 10.89
C SER A 335 14.48 9.19 12.21
N VAL A 336 14.16 8.00 12.76
CA VAL A 336 13.43 7.90 14.02
C VAL A 336 14.25 8.37 15.21
N GLY A 337 15.54 8.03 15.28
CA GLY A 337 16.41 8.40 16.39
C GLY A 337 16.70 9.91 16.47
N SER A 338 16.68 10.61 15.33
CA SER A 338 16.86 12.07 15.28
C SER A 338 15.59 12.84 15.66
N LEU A 339 14.40 12.31 15.35
CA LEU A 339 13.10 12.95 15.65
C LEU A 339 12.57 12.57 17.04
N PHE A 340 12.77 11.30 17.44
CA PHE A 340 12.26 10.74 18.69
C PHE A 340 13.37 10.05 19.50
N PRO A 341 14.40 10.80 19.94
CA PRO A 341 15.54 10.22 20.66
C PRO A 341 15.08 9.56 21.96
N GLY A 342 15.47 8.29 22.17
CA GLY A 342 15.12 7.53 23.35
C GLY A 342 13.68 7.04 23.44
N ALA A 343 12.85 7.22 22.40
CA ALA A 343 11.47 6.74 22.37
C ALA A 343 11.38 5.21 22.33
N GLY A 344 12.31 4.57 21.61
CA GLY A 344 12.30 3.13 21.39
C GLY A 344 13.69 2.50 21.47
N ASP A 345 13.73 1.19 21.70
CA ASP A 345 14.95 0.39 21.73
C ASP A 345 15.37 -0.06 20.32
N LEU A 346 16.24 0.72 19.69
CA LEU A 346 16.76 0.43 18.35
C LEU A 346 17.59 -0.87 18.28
N SER A 347 18.19 -1.31 19.41
CA SER A 347 18.95 -2.55 19.46
C SER A 347 18.05 -3.78 19.24
N ARG A 348 16.78 -3.69 19.63
CA ARG A 348 15.76 -4.72 19.46
C ARG A 348 14.90 -4.52 18.20
N ALA A 349 15.22 -3.55 17.36
CA ALA A 349 14.47 -3.30 16.16
C ALA A 349 14.54 -4.47 15.17
N SER A 350 13.41 -4.99 14.74
CA SER A 350 13.34 -5.91 13.61
C SER A 350 13.49 -5.15 12.30
N PHE A 351 14.12 -5.78 11.28
CA PHE A 351 14.31 -5.17 9.96
C PHE A 351 13.71 -6.04 8.87
N TRP A 352 12.93 -5.43 7.98
CA TRP A 352 12.14 -6.13 6.97
C TRP A 352 12.13 -5.37 5.63
N SER A 353 11.84 -6.09 4.55
CA SER A 353 11.57 -5.50 3.23
C SER A 353 10.37 -6.13 2.55
N GLY A 354 9.62 -5.33 1.80
CA GLY A 354 8.49 -5.77 0.99
C GLY A 354 8.49 -5.18 -0.41
N LEU A 355 7.80 -5.85 -1.31
CA LEU A 355 7.71 -5.49 -2.72
C LEU A 355 6.36 -4.82 -3.00
N ARG A 356 6.34 -3.50 -3.11
CA ARG A 356 5.14 -2.73 -3.48
C ARG A 356 4.76 -3.03 -4.92
N PRO A 357 3.53 -3.44 -5.21
CA PRO A 357 3.08 -3.73 -6.57
C PRO A 357 2.74 -2.41 -7.30
N MET A 358 3.73 -1.77 -7.89
CA MET A 358 3.57 -0.46 -8.51
C MET A 358 3.15 -0.54 -9.96
N THR A 359 2.02 0.05 -10.30
CA THR A 359 1.64 0.39 -11.68
C THR A 359 2.36 1.67 -12.14
N PRO A 360 2.58 1.88 -13.44
CA PRO A 360 3.29 3.07 -13.91
C PRO A 360 2.51 4.38 -13.74
N ASP A 361 1.18 4.30 -13.61
CA ASP A 361 0.27 5.41 -13.35
C ASP A 361 -0.15 5.52 -11.87
N SER A 362 0.37 4.63 -11.02
CA SER A 362 0.07 4.48 -9.58
C SER A 362 -1.38 4.06 -9.26
N THR A 363 -2.26 3.96 -10.24
CA THR A 363 -3.65 3.52 -10.06
C THR A 363 -3.72 1.99 -10.02
N PRO A 364 -4.42 1.36 -9.08
CA PRO A 364 -4.57 -0.10 -9.05
C PRO A 364 -5.38 -0.62 -10.25
N VAL A 365 -5.23 -1.91 -10.54
CA VAL A 365 -6.02 -2.61 -11.55
C VAL A 365 -7.06 -3.46 -10.86
N ILE A 366 -8.34 -3.10 -11.07
CA ILE A 366 -9.50 -3.77 -10.46
C ILE A 366 -10.52 -4.07 -11.55
N GLY A 367 -10.92 -5.34 -11.70
CA GLY A 367 -11.96 -5.72 -12.64
C GLY A 367 -11.65 -6.96 -13.47
N PRO A 368 -12.46 -7.20 -14.51
CA PRO A 368 -12.31 -8.37 -15.37
C PRO A 368 -11.05 -8.31 -16.24
N THR A 369 -10.63 -9.47 -16.71
CA THR A 369 -9.60 -9.64 -17.76
C THR A 369 -10.26 -9.91 -19.13
N GLY A 370 -9.46 -10.31 -20.13
CA GLY A 370 -10.00 -10.85 -21.37
C GLY A 370 -10.50 -12.31 -21.27
N ILE A 371 -10.28 -12.98 -20.14
CA ILE A 371 -10.74 -14.34 -19.84
C ILE A 371 -12.00 -14.25 -18.99
N SER A 372 -13.09 -14.90 -19.40
CA SER A 372 -14.46 -14.61 -18.95
C SER A 372 -14.71 -14.70 -17.43
N ASN A 373 -13.99 -15.55 -16.72
CA ASN A 373 -14.13 -15.77 -15.26
C ASN A 373 -12.86 -15.45 -14.48
N LEU A 374 -11.93 -14.68 -15.05
CA LEU A 374 -10.69 -14.26 -14.43
C LEU A 374 -10.70 -12.76 -14.15
N TYR A 375 -10.49 -12.40 -12.89
CA TYR A 375 -10.53 -11.06 -12.37
C TYR A 375 -9.20 -10.65 -11.74
N LEU A 376 -8.96 -9.35 -11.66
CA LEU A 376 -7.76 -8.75 -11.06
C LEU A 376 -8.16 -7.80 -9.93
N ASN A 377 -7.37 -7.84 -8.84
CA ASN A 377 -7.36 -6.82 -7.81
C ASN A 377 -5.92 -6.66 -7.31
N SER A 378 -5.13 -5.82 -7.98
CA SER A 378 -3.69 -5.71 -7.77
C SER A 378 -3.15 -4.34 -8.19
N GLY A 379 -1.86 -4.09 -7.93
CA GLY A 379 -1.21 -2.86 -8.39
C GLY A 379 -1.44 -1.64 -7.52
N HIS A 380 -1.75 -1.81 -6.25
CA HIS A 380 -2.08 -0.73 -5.30
C HIS A 380 -0.88 0.09 -4.82
N GLY A 381 0.33 -0.25 -5.25
CA GLY A 381 1.54 0.50 -4.95
C GLY A 381 1.78 0.70 -3.45
N THR A 382 1.96 1.95 -3.05
CA THR A 382 2.17 2.35 -1.63
C THR A 382 0.87 2.45 -0.83
N LEU A 383 -0.28 2.52 -1.49
CA LEU A 383 -1.58 2.81 -0.86
C LEU A 383 -2.48 1.58 -0.72
N GLY A 384 -1.90 0.37 -0.81
CA GLY A 384 -2.67 -0.87 -0.71
C GLY A 384 -3.44 -1.00 0.59
N TRP A 385 -2.92 -0.52 1.71
CA TRP A 385 -3.63 -0.50 2.98
C TRP A 385 -4.80 0.49 2.95
N THR A 386 -4.55 1.74 2.56
CA THR A 386 -5.59 2.78 2.40
C THR A 386 -6.74 2.34 1.49
N MET A 387 -6.44 1.62 0.39
CA MET A 387 -7.42 1.24 -0.64
C MET A 387 -8.03 -0.15 -0.45
N ALA A 388 -7.63 -0.92 0.57
CA ALA A 388 -7.95 -2.34 0.67
C ALA A 388 -9.45 -2.63 0.75
N CYS A 389 -10.17 -1.97 1.66
CA CYS A 389 -11.60 -2.22 1.87
C CYS A 389 -12.43 -1.80 0.66
N GLY A 390 -12.12 -0.64 0.06
CA GLY A 390 -12.78 -0.17 -1.16
C GLY A 390 -12.56 -1.10 -2.35
N SER A 391 -11.30 -1.52 -2.58
CA SER A 391 -10.96 -2.45 -3.64
C SER A 391 -11.64 -3.81 -3.47
N GLY A 392 -11.66 -4.32 -2.23
CA GLY A 392 -12.31 -5.58 -1.89
C GLY A 392 -13.82 -5.52 -2.12
N HIS A 393 -14.46 -4.41 -1.76
CA HIS A 393 -15.91 -4.21 -1.97
C HIS A 393 -16.24 -4.08 -3.46
N VAL A 394 -15.49 -3.25 -4.19
CA VAL A 394 -15.66 -3.05 -5.64
C VAL A 394 -15.55 -4.37 -6.40
N ILE A 395 -14.51 -5.18 -6.12
CA ILE A 395 -14.33 -6.44 -6.85
C ILE A 395 -15.39 -7.49 -6.47
N ALA A 396 -15.91 -7.46 -5.25
CA ALA A 396 -17.01 -8.32 -4.84
C ALA A 396 -18.31 -7.95 -5.56
N ASP A 397 -18.58 -6.66 -5.78
CA ASP A 397 -19.72 -6.22 -6.58
C ASP A 397 -19.58 -6.65 -8.04
N ILE A 398 -18.40 -6.46 -8.66
CA ILE A 398 -18.13 -6.85 -10.06
C ILE A 398 -18.33 -8.36 -10.25
N ILE A 399 -17.73 -9.19 -9.39
CA ILE A 399 -17.83 -10.66 -9.47
C ILE A 399 -19.27 -11.11 -9.22
N GLY A 400 -19.97 -10.44 -8.29
CA GLY A 400 -21.38 -10.71 -7.97
C GLY A 400 -22.37 -10.17 -8.98
N GLY A 401 -21.93 -9.51 -10.05
CA GLY A 401 -22.80 -8.89 -11.07
C GLY A 401 -23.59 -7.69 -10.56
N ARG A 402 -23.16 -7.06 -9.47
CA ARG A 402 -23.76 -5.83 -8.93
C ARG A 402 -23.02 -4.61 -9.46
N LYS A 403 -23.74 -3.47 -9.48
CA LYS A 403 -23.13 -2.18 -9.82
C LYS A 403 -22.26 -1.69 -8.65
N PRO A 404 -20.95 -1.45 -8.83
CA PRO A 404 -20.10 -0.86 -7.78
C PRO A 404 -20.60 0.53 -7.35
N GLY A 405 -20.34 0.88 -6.10
CA GLY A 405 -20.70 2.18 -5.53
C GLY A 405 -19.90 3.38 -6.06
N ILE A 406 -18.86 3.13 -6.84
CA ILE A 406 -18.04 4.14 -7.52
C ILE A 406 -17.83 3.76 -9.00
N GLU A 407 -17.41 4.74 -9.82
CA GLU A 407 -16.97 4.47 -11.19
C GLU A 407 -15.71 3.59 -11.20
N THR A 408 -15.70 2.53 -12.01
CA THR A 408 -14.64 1.50 -12.02
C THR A 408 -14.13 1.14 -13.40
N ALA A 409 -14.77 1.58 -14.49
CA ALA A 409 -14.34 1.25 -15.86
C ALA A 409 -12.90 1.67 -16.13
N ASP A 410 -12.49 2.80 -15.58
CA ASP A 410 -11.13 3.35 -15.69
C ASP A 410 -10.11 2.73 -14.71
N LEU A 411 -10.55 1.80 -13.85
CA LEU A 411 -9.68 0.96 -13.01
C LEU A 411 -9.34 -0.37 -13.69
N ALA A 412 -10.03 -0.73 -14.75
CA ALA A 412 -9.81 -2.00 -15.45
C ALA A 412 -8.47 -2.03 -16.19
N ILE A 413 -7.98 -3.25 -16.45
CA ILE A 413 -6.71 -3.49 -17.19
C ILE A 413 -6.76 -2.96 -18.63
N SER A 414 -7.94 -2.78 -19.20
CA SER A 414 -8.16 -2.25 -20.55
C SER A 414 -7.59 -0.84 -20.75
N ARG A 415 -7.36 -0.06 -19.68
CA ARG A 415 -6.73 1.27 -19.77
C ARG A 415 -5.28 1.25 -20.24
N TYR A 416 -4.64 0.08 -20.29
CA TYR A 416 -3.28 -0.12 -20.78
C TYR A 416 -3.22 -0.76 -22.18
N ARG A 417 -4.35 -0.85 -22.86
CA ARG A 417 -4.46 -1.37 -24.23
C ARG A 417 -4.31 -0.26 -25.27
#